data_9cf7c7e9a4a267c9ae332e29a1c2d73c
#
_entry.id   9cf7c7e9a4a267c9ae332e29a1c2d73c
#
_cell.length_a   1.000
_cell.length_b   1.000
_cell.length_c   1.000
_cell.angle_alpha   90.00
_cell.angle_beta   90.00
_cell.angle_gamma   90.00
#
_symmetry.space_group_name_H-M   'P 1'
#
loop_
_entity.id
_entity.type
_entity.pdbx_description
1 polymer ?
#
loop_
_entity_poly.entity_id
_entity_poly.type
_entity_poly.pdbx_seq_one_letter_code
_entity_poly.pdbx_strand_id
1 'polypeptide(L)'
;MPLEQHVIVQADEYTEPEVLDLYRRDGNGEQTTKLNAELINRLDQLDRKAARRRGEERPDKRKGFGRGRGGKGAKGHAPKAERHTPRRWAVVDELNFLGMLPGIYFIFSRNGCDQAVEQCINAGLELTTDEEVTRIRRIVDEMVEGQLTQEDLKALQFSKFRFALEEGFASHHAGMIALFRQIVERLFEEGLVKMVFATETLAL
;
A
#
# COMPACT_ATOMS: atom_id res chain seq x y z
N MET A 1 4.58 17.78 14.77
CA MET A 1 3.34 16.96 14.79
C MET A 1 3.75 15.56 15.20
N PRO A 2 3.10 14.91 16.17
CA PRO A 2 3.41 13.52 16.49
C PRO A 2 3.06 12.62 15.29
N LEU A 3 3.87 11.56 15.08
CA LEU A 3 3.61 10.57 14.04
C LEU A 3 2.46 9.68 14.49
N GLU A 4 1.42 9.59 13.67
CA GLU A 4 0.32 8.66 13.89
C GLU A 4 0.58 7.34 13.15
N GLN A 5 0.14 6.23 13.74
CA GLN A 5 0.33 4.90 13.17
C GLN A 5 -1.03 4.24 12.93
N HIS A 6 -1.19 3.71 11.73
CA HIS A 6 -2.42 3.06 11.29
C HIS A 6 -2.15 1.67 10.76
N VAL A 7 -3.17 0.84 10.70
CA VAL A 7 -3.17 -0.48 10.09
C VAL A 7 -4.28 -0.53 9.05
N ILE A 8 -3.94 -0.96 7.85
CA ILE A 8 -4.91 -1.16 6.78
C ILE A 8 -5.27 -2.64 6.75
N VAL A 9 -6.55 -2.93 6.82
CA VAL A 9 -7.11 -4.29 6.78
C VAL A 9 -8.20 -4.38 5.71
N GLN A 10 -8.36 -5.58 5.14
CA GLN A 10 -9.40 -5.87 4.16
C GLN A 10 -9.92 -7.29 4.41
N ALA A 11 -11.23 -7.47 4.43
CA ALA A 11 -11.83 -8.78 4.73
C ALA A 11 -11.70 -9.76 3.55
N ASP A 12 -11.84 -9.29 2.33
CA ASP A 12 -11.75 -10.03 1.08
C ASP A 12 -11.63 -9.05 -0.12
N GLU A 13 -11.51 -9.59 -1.32
CA GLU A 13 -11.35 -8.80 -2.55
C GLU A 13 -12.58 -7.99 -2.97
N TYR A 14 -13.73 -8.23 -2.34
CA TYR A 14 -15.01 -7.55 -2.62
C TYR A 14 -15.36 -6.48 -1.58
N THR A 15 -14.56 -6.35 -0.53
CA THR A 15 -14.75 -5.33 0.51
C THR A 15 -13.70 -4.22 0.36
N GLU A 16 -14.06 -3.02 0.74
CA GLU A 16 -13.12 -1.90 0.76
C GLU A 16 -12.08 -2.11 1.87
N PRO A 17 -10.84 -1.62 1.71
CA PRO A 17 -9.87 -1.55 2.79
C PRO A 17 -10.38 -0.62 3.90
N GLU A 18 -9.99 -0.90 5.13
CA GLU A 18 -10.29 -0.09 6.31
C GLU A 18 -8.99 0.38 6.94
N VAL A 19 -8.87 1.67 7.18
CA VAL A 19 -7.74 2.27 7.91
C VAL A 19 -8.12 2.41 9.38
N LEU A 20 -7.40 1.74 10.26
CA LEU A 20 -7.66 1.72 11.70
C LEU A 20 -6.45 2.24 12.46
N ASP A 21 -6.67 3.01 13.50
CA ASP A 21 -5.60 3.42 14.41
C ASP A 21 -4.92 2.20 15.03
N LEU A 22 -3.58 2.16 15.00
CA LEU A 22 -2.81 1.12 15.68
C LEU A 22 -2.95 1.25 17.20
N TYR A 23 -2.92 2.48 17.70
CA TYR A 23 -2.99 2.79 19.10
C TYR A 23 -4.29 3.51 19.46
N ARG A 24 -4.72 3.30 20.73
CA ARG A 24 -5.89 3.99 21.28
C ARG A 24 -5.60 5.50 21.37
N ARG A 25 -6.59 6.32 21.04
CA ARG A 25 -6.54 7.76 21.27
C ARG A 25 -6.91 8.09 22.73
N ASP A 26 -6.27 9.11 23.28
CA ASP A 26 -6.60 9.69 24.58
C ASP A 26 -7.76 10.72 24.49
N GLY A 27 -8.05 11.37 25.61
CA GLY A 27 -9.10 12.40 25.67
C GLY A 27 -8.82 13.67 24.82
N ASN A 28 -7.59 13.88 24.39
CA ASN A 28 -7.18 14.98 23.53
C ASN A 28 -7.13 14.58 22.04
N GLY A 29 -7.44 13.32 21.74
CA GLY A 29 -7.39 12.77 20.36
C GLY A 29 -6.00 12.31 19.92
N GLU A 30 -4.98 12.32 20.78
CA GLU A 30 -3.62 11.89 20.46
C GLU A 30 -3.47 10.37 20.65
N GLN A 31 -2.70 9.71 19.76
CA GLN A 31 -2.42 8.29 19.90
C GLN A 31 -1.52 8.02 21.13
N THR A 32 -1.91 7.04 21.92
CA THR A 32 -1.14 6.55 23.10
C THR A 32 -0.20 5.41 22.68
N THR A 33 0.41 4.74 23.67
CA THR A 33 1.22 3.52 23.44
C THR A 33 0.42 2.21 23.62
N LYS A 34 -0.89 2.30 23.94
CA LYS A 34 -1.76 1.13 24.13
C LYS A 34 -2.45 0.77 22.82
N LEU A 35 -2.40 -0.50 22.46
CA LEU A 35 -3.08 -1.00 21.25
C LEU A 35 -4.58 -0.68 21.27
N ASN A 36 -5.10 -0.37 20.09
CA ASN A 36 -6.50 -0.08 19.88
C ASN A 36 -7.33 -1.38 20.01
N ALA A 37 -8.29 -1.40 20.92
CA ALA A 37 -9.16 -2.56 21.13
C ALA A 37 -10.06 -2.85 19.92
N GLU A 38 -10.47 -1.83 19.18
CA GLU A 38 -11.24 -1.97 17.95
C GLU A 38 -10.45 -2.73 16.89
N LEU A 39 -9.19 -2.36 16.67
CA LEU A 39 -8.28 -3.07 15.77
C LEU A 39 -8.14 -4.55 16.17
N ILE A 40 -7.92 -4.83 17.46
CA ILE A 40 -7.80 -6.22 17.95
C ILE A 40 -9.08 -7.01 17.65
N ASN A 41 -10.25 -6.44 17.97
CA ASN A 41 -11.55 -7.06 17.71
C ASN A 41 -11.77 -7.29 16.21
N ARG A 42 -11.36 -6.33 15.37
CA ARG A 42 -11.49 -6.44 13.92
C ARG A 42 -10.62 -7.56 13.35
N LEU A 43 -9.37 -7.64 13.78
CA LEU A 43 -8.45 -8.71 13.39
C LEU A 43 -8.98 -10.10 13.81
N ASP A 44 -9.54 -10.24 15.01
CA ASP A 44 -10.16 -11.48 15.47
C ASP A 44 -11.37 -11.88 14.62
N GLN A 45 -12.20 -10.91 14.20
CA GLN A 45 -13.32 -11.16 13.29
C GLN A 45 -12.84 -11.64 11.91
N LEU A 46 -11.79 -11.02 11.35
CA LEU A 46 -11.19 -11.40 10.08
C LEU A 46 -10.60 -12.81 10.14
N ASP A 47 -9.91 -13.16 11.22
CA ASP A 47 -9.35 -14.51 11.44
C ASP A 47 -10.47 -15.56 11.52
N ARG A 48 -11.58 -15.26 12.23
CA ARG A 48 -12.73 -16.16 12.29
C ARG A 48 -13.41 -16.32 10.92
N LYS A 49 -13.51 -15.24 10.13
CA LYS A 49 -14.09 -15.29 8.78
C LYS A 49 -13.20 -16.12 7.85
N ALA A 50 -11.88 -15.95 7.91
CA ALA A 50 -10.92 -16.73 7.13
C ALA A 50 -10.94 -18.22 7.50
N ALA A 51 -11.03 -18.56 8.80
CA ALA A 51 -11.15 -19.95 9.27
C ALA A 51 -12.43 -20.64 8.79
N ARG A 52 -13.57 -19.94 8.82
CA ARG A 52 -14.85 -20.48 8.30
C ARG A 52 -14.78 -20.78 6.78
N ARG A 53 -14.14 -19.93 6.00
CA ARG A 53 -13.98 -20.14 4.54
C ARG A 53 -13.13 -21.39 4.21
N ARG A 54 -12.21 -21.78 5.10
CA ARG A 54 -11.39 -23.00 4.94
C ARG A 54 -12.11 -24.27 5.40
N GLY A 55 -13.33 -24.19 5.91
CA GLY A 55 -14.05 -25.34 6.46
C GLY A 55 -13.48 -25.85 7.78
N GLU A 56 -12.59 -25.09 8.42
CA GLU A 56 -12.09 -25.35 9.75
C GLU A 56 -13.14 -24.89 10.79
N GLU A 57 -14.29 -25.58 10.88
CA GLU A 57 -15.17 -25.42 12.02
C GLU A 57 -14.40 -25.85 13.27
N ARG A 58 -14.23 -24.92 14.22
CA ARG A 58 -13.79 -25.30 15.56
C ARG A 58 -14.80 -26.30 16.10
N PRO A 59 -14.37 -27.51 16.53
CA PRO A 59 -15.29 -28.45 17.15
C PRO A 59 -15.99 -27.75 18.33
N ASP A 60 -17.30 -27.73 18.25
CA ASP A 60 -18.17 -27.15 19.25
C ASP A 60 -17.79 -27.77 20.64
N LYS A 61 -17.38 -26.91 21.57
CA LYS A 61 -17.00 -27.32 22.93
C LYS A 61 -18.18 -27.87 23.76
N ARG A 62 -19.31 -28.16 23.14
CA ARG A 62 -20.49 -28.69 23.75
C ARG A 62 -20.78 -30.10 23.21
N LYS A 63 -19.94 -31.08 23.53
CA LYS A 63 -20.37 -32.48 23.70
C LYS A 63 -19.17 -33.34 24.05
N GLY A 64 -19.22 -33.98 25.19
CA GLY A 64 -18.43 -35.16 25.47
C GLY A 64 -17.63 -35.15 26.74
N PHE A 65 -18.30 -35.43 27.86
CA PHE A 65 -17.70 -36.11 28.99
C PHE A 65 -17.24 -37.49 28.50
N GLY A 66 -15.94 -37.58 28.14
CA GLY A 66 -15.28 -38.81 27.75
C GLY A 66 -13.92 -38.86 28.41
N ARG A 67 -13.80 -39.64 29.51
CA ARG A 67 -12.52 -40.00 30.11
C ARG A 67 -11.69 -40.80 29.11
N GLY A 68 -10.58 -40.24 28.67
CA GLY A 68 -9.56 -40.91 27.85
C GLY A 68 -8.17 -40.45 28.25
N ARG A 69 -7.35 -41.43 28.73
CA ARG A 69 -5.97 -41.30 29.20
C ARG A 69 -5.00 -40.77 28.13
N GLY A 70 -4.17 -39.82 28.54
CA GLY A 70 -2.74 -39.77 28.28
C GLY A 70 -2.25 -39.79 26.80
N GLY A 71 -2.02 -38.62 26.22
CA GLY A 71 -1.12 -38.45 25.09
C GLY A 71 -0.51 -37.05 25.19
N LYS A 72 0.82 -36.94 25.43
CA LYS A 72 1.59 -35.72 25.31
C LYS A 72 1.59 -35.33 23.81
N GLY A 73 0.54 -34.68 23.34
CA GLY A 73 0.46 -34.14 22.00
C GLY A 73 1.28 -32.86 21.93
N ALA A 74 2.25 -32.84 21.03
CA ALA A 74 2.98 -31.66 20.61
C ALA A 74 2.00 -30.48 20.38
N LYS A 75 2.29 -29.32 20.94
CA LYS A 75 1.62 -28.06 20.61
C LYS A 75 1.97 -27.71 19.17
N GLY A 76 1.32 -28.36 18.20
CA GLY A 76 1.32 -27.92 16.84
C GLY A 76 0.69 -26.53 16.82
N HIS A 77 1.46 -25.51 16.44
CA HIS A 77 0.91 -24.21 16.08
C HIS A 77 -0.06 -24.50 14.92
N ALA A 78 -1.37 -24.34 15.18
CA ALA A 78 -2.33 -24.30 14.09
C ALA A 78 -1.83 -23.26 13.07
N PRO A 79 -1.78 -23.58 11.76
CA PRO A 79 -1.36 -22.61 10.76
C PRO A 79 -2.24 -21.38 10.91
N LYS A 80 -1.62 -20.21 11.15
CA LYS A 80 -2.36 -18.95 11.22
C LYS A 80 -3.16 -18.83 9.94
N ALA A 81 -4.46 -18.53 10.07
CA ALA A 81 -5.31 -18.26 8.93
C ALA A 81 -4.66 -17.13 8.12
N GLU A 82 -4.42 -17.39 6.84
CA GLU A 82 -3.81 -16.41 5.94
C GLU A 82 -4.84 -15.31 5.72
N ARG A 83 -4.56 -14.12 6.24
CA ARG A 83 -5.41 -12.95 6.08
C ARG A 83 -5.32 -12.47 4.65
N HIS A 84 -6.43 -11.92 4.14
CA HIS A 84 -6.42 -11.26 2.84
C HIS A 84 -5.47 -10.06 2.89
N THR A 85 -4.57 -9.96 1.90
CA THR A 85 -3.71 -8.80 1.72
C THR A 85 -4.40 -7.85 0.76
N PRO A 86 -4.67 -6.60 1.15
CA PRO A 86 -5.29 -5.62 0.27
C PRO A 86 -4.52 -5.45 -1.04
N ARG A 87 -5.24 -5.29 -2.14
CA ARG A 87 -4.63 -4.91 -3.42
C ARG A 87 -4.06 -3.51 -3.31
N ARG A 88 -2.86 -3.28 -3.86
CA ARG A 88 -2.16 -1.99 -3.74
C ARG A 88 -2.98 -0.81 -4.23
N TRP A 89 -3.63 -0.96 -5.37
CA TRP A 89 -4.51 0.08 -5.90
C TRP A 89 -5.67 0.42 -4.96
N ALA A 90 -6.28 -0.59 -4.31
CA ALA A 90 -7.37 -0.37 -3.36
C ALA A 90 -6.89 0.37 -2.09
N VAL A 91 -5.65 0.08 -1.64
CA VAL A 91 -5.01 0.85 -0.54
C VAL A 91 -4.81 2.31 -0.94
N VAL A 92 -4.32 2.55 -2.16
CA VAL A 92 -4.08 3.92 -2.65
C VAL A 92 -5.38 4.70 -2.79
N ASP A 93 -6.42 4.06 -3.32
CA ASP A 93 -7.75 4.65 -3.48
C ASP A 93 -8.34 5.05 -2.11
N GLU A 94 -8.26 4.16 -1.12
CA GLU A 94 -8.69 4.46 0.25
C GLU A 94 -7.89 5.62 0.88
N LEU A 95 -6.56 5.64 0.72
CA LEU A 95 -5.72 6.74 1.21
C LEU A 95 -6.05 8.07 0.51
N ASN A 96 -6.38 8.04 -0.78
CA ASN A 96 -6.84 9.20 -1.52
C ASN A 96 -8.19 9.70 -0.99
N PHE A 97 -9.14 8.79 -0.80
CA PHE A 97 -10.46 9.11 -0.24
C PHE A 97 -10.36 9.76 1.15
N LEU A 98 -9.44 9.28 1.99
CA LEU A 98 -9.20 9.81 3.33
C LEU A 98 -8.35 11.09 3.35
N GLY A 99 -7.89 11.61 2.18
CA GLY A 99 -7.03 12.79 2.10
C GLY A 99 -5.63 12.58 2.70
N MET A 100 -5.12 11.35 2.69
CA MET A 100 -3.83 10.96 3.27
C MET A 100 -2.69 10.94 2.23
N LEU A 101 -2.91 11.48 1.04
CA LEU A 101 -1.86 11.66 0.03
C LEU A 101 -1.29 13.10 0.09
N PRO A 102 -0.04 13.35 -0.35
CA PRO A 102 0.88 12.40 -0.99
C PRO A 102 1.49 11.39 -0.02
N GLY A 103 1.94 10.25 -0.57
CA GLY A 103 2.50 9.15 0.22
C GLY A 103 3.59 8.34 -0.48
N ILE A 104 4.38 7.61 0.33
CA ILE A 104 5.38 6.66 -0.15
C ILE A 104 4.97 5.26 0.29
N TYR A 105 4.88 4.34 -0.67
CA TYR A 105 4.58 2.93 -0.44
C TYR A 105 5.85 2.09 -0.62
N PHE A 106 6.39 1.56 0.47
CA PHE A 106 7.61 0.76 0.42
C PHE A 106 7.33 -0.67 -0.05
N ILE A 107 8.06 -1.09 -1.10
CA ILE A 107 8.01 -2.44 -1.68
C ILE A 107 9.44 -2.93 -1.87
N PHE A 108 9.86 -4.02 -1.20
CA PHE A 108 11.22 -4.57 -1.26
C PHE A 108 11.55 -5.29 -2.59
N SER A 109 11.04 -4.79 -3.70
CA SER A 109 11.25 -5.35 -5.04
C SER A 109 11.12 -4.26 -6.09
N ARG A 110 12.15 -4.05 -6.91
CA ARG A 110 12.16 -3.09 -8.03
C ARG A 110 10.98 -3.35 -8.98
N ASN A 111 10.90 -4.57 -9.48
CA ASN A 111 9.78 -4.98 -10.34
C ASN A 111 8.43 -4.86 -9.64
N GLY A 112 8.38 -5.05 -8.31
CA GLY A 112 7.18 -4.85 -7.51
C GLY A 112 6.72 -3.40 -7.46
N CYS A 113 7.65 -2.42 -7.49
CA CYS A 113 7.32 -0.99 -7.58
C CYS A 113 6.70 -0.67 -8.93
N ASP A 114 7.32 -1.12 -10.04
CA ASP A 114 6.80 -0.88 -11.38
C ASP A 114 5.43 -1.53 -11.60
N GLN A 115 5.26 -2.77 -11.14
CA GLN A 115 3.97 -3.46 -11.18
C GLN A 115 2.89 -2.76 -10.34
N ALA A 116 3.25 -2.11 -9.23
CA ALA A 116 2.30 -1.38 -8.42
C ALA A 116 1.76 -0.14 -9.15
N VAL A 117 2.62 0.61 -9.84
CA VAL A 117 2.22 1.71 -10.73
C VAL A 117 1.26 1.20 -11.81
N GLU A 118 1.62 0.11 -12.51
CA GLU A 118 0.75 -0.48 -13.54
C GLU A 118 -0.60 -0.93 -12.99
N GLN A 119 -0.63 -1.49 -11.79
CA GLN A 119 -1.88 -1.92 -11.14
C GLN A 119 -2.80 -0.74 -10.84
N CYS A 120 -2.27 0.40 -10.39
CA CYS A 120 -3.05 1.61 -10.13
C CYS A 120 -3.62 2.20 -11.43
N ILE A 121 -2.79 2.32 -12.46
CA ILE A 121 -3.22 2.81 -13.78
C ILE A 121 -4.29 1.88 -14.40
N ASN A 122 -4.07 0.56 -14.36
CA ASN A 122 -5.01 -0.43 -14.90
C ASN A 122 -6.34 -0.48 -14.11
N ALA A 123 -6.34 -0.05 -12.85
CA ALA A 123 -7.54 0.13 -12.05
C ALA A 123 -8.29 1.43 -12.37
N GLY A 124 -7.73 2.28 -13.23
CA GLY A 124 -8.33 3.56 -13.63
C GLY A 124 -8.22 4.65 -12.55
N LEU A 125 -7.20 4.58 -11.69
CA LEU A 125 -6.95 5.63 -10.71
C LEU A 125 -6.26 6.82 -11.36
N GLU A 126 -6.83 8.01 -11.13
CA GLU A 126 -6.32 9.31 -11.53
C GLU A 126 -6.23 10.18 -10.28
N LEU A 127 -5.01 10.59 -9.90
CA LEU A 127 -4.75 11.35 -8.66
C LEU A 127 -4.44 12.82 -8.90
N THR A 128 -4.42 13.24 -10.16
CA THR A 128 -4.03 14.58 -10.59
C THR A 128 -5.17 15.32 -11.25
N THR A 129 -5.13 16.65 -11.21
CA THR A 129 -6.03 17.53 -11.97
C THR A 129 -5.41 17.88 -13.33
N ASP A 130 -6.21 18.40 -14.28
CA ASP A 130 -5.74 18.87 -15.58
C ASP A 130 -4.64 19.96 -15.47
N GLU A 131 -4.75 20.85 -14.47
CA GLU A 131 -3.73 21.87 -14.18
C GLU A 131 -2.43 21.22 -13.70
N GLU A 132 -2.51 20.22 -12.82
CA GLU A 132 -1.35 19.47 -12.35
C GLU A 132 -0.70 18.70 -13.48
N VAL A 133 -1.46 18.04 -14.34
CA VAL A 133 -0.95 17.36 -15.55
C VAL A 133 -0.18 18.33 -16.44
N THR A 134 -0.74 19.52 -16.69
CA THR A 134 -0.06 20.56 -17.49
C THR A 134 1.26 20.98 -16.85
N ARG A 135 1.30 21.13 -15.54
CA ARG A 135 2.51 21.47 -14.79
C ARG A 135 3.54 20.35 -14.82
N ILE A 136 3.11 19.10 -14.64
CA ILE A 136 3.95 17.90 -14.73
C ILE A 136 4.63 17.85 -16.11
N ARG A 137 3.85 17.99 -17.18
CA ARG A 137 4.39 17.98 -18.55
C ARG A 137 5.48 18.99 -18.74
N ARG A 138 5.27 20.22 -18.31
CA ARG A 138 6.25 21.30 -18.42
C ARG A 138 7.55 20.96 -17.68
N ILE A 139 7.46 20.51 -16.41
CA ILE A 139 8.63 20.17 -15.60
C ILE A 139 9.40 19.00 -16.21
N VAL A 140 8.70 17.98 -16.68
CA VAL A 140 9.30 16.80 -17.29
C VAL A 140 10.01 17.18 -18.60
N ASP A 141 9.37 17.99 -19.44
CA ASP A 141 9.96 18.45 -20.71
C ASP A 141 11.23 19.30 -20.46
N GLU A 142 11.17 20.25 -19.51
CA GLU A 142 12.33 21.06 -19.10
C GLU A 142 13.51 20.20 -18.60
N MET A 143 13.26 19.15 -17.84
CA MET A 143 14.31 18.30 -17.28
C MET A 143 14.91 17.32 -18.30
N VAL A 144 14.14 16.92 -19.30
CA VAL A 144 14.57 15.93 -20.31
C VAL A 144 15.21 16.62 -21.51
N GLU A 145 14.90 17.89 -21.75
CA GLU A 145 15.41 18.63 -22.91
C GLU A 145 16.96 18.63 -22.96
N GLY A 146 17.50 18.15 -24.06
CA GLY A 146 18.95 18.04 -24.26
C GLY A 146 19.68 16.97 -23.46
N GLN A 147 18.97 16.20 -22.59
CA GLN A 147 19.55 15.14 -21.78
C GLN A 147 19.46 13.76 -22.44
N LEU A 148 18.41 13.52 -23.22
CA LEU A 148 18.11 12.23 -23.84
C LEU A 148 17.85 12.38 -25.34
N THR A 149 18.33 11.43 -26.13
CA THR A 149 18.00 11.32 -27.56
C THR A 149 16.63 10.65 -27.73
N GLN A 150 16.08 10.73 -28.97
CA GLN A 150 14.82 10.02 -29.29
C GLN A 150 14.97 8.49 -29.16
N GLU A 151 16.16 7.95 -29.41
CA GLU A 151 16.44 6.52 -29.22
C GLU A 151 16.46 6.15 -27.75
N ASP A 152 17.08 7.00 -26.89
CA ASP A 152 17.08 6.81 -25.43
C ASP A 152 15.65 6.85 -24.87
N LEU A 153 14.86 7.84 -25.26
CA LEU A 153 13.46 7.95 -24.83
C LEU A 153 12.64 6.70 -25.16
N LYS A 154 12.85 6.15 -26.36
CA LYS A 154 12.19 4.91 -26.78
C LYS A 154 12.68 3.70 -25.98
N ALA A 155 14.01 3.55 -25.83
CA ALA A 155 14.62 2.43 -25.09
C ALA A 155 14.21 2.42 -23.62
N LEU A 156 14.08 3.59 -23.01
CA LEU A 156 13.69 3.79 -21.61
C LEU A 156 12.17 3.78 -21.39
N GLN A 157 11.37 3.53 -22.43
CA GLN A 157 9.90 3.56 -22.36
C GLN A 157 9.37 4.87 -21.75
N PHE A 158 9.97 6.00 -22.12
CA PHE A 158 9.66 7.31 -21.55
C PHE A 158 8.18 7.68 -21.59
N SER A 159 7.47 7.32 -22.66
CA SER A 159 6.03 7.59 -22.77
C SER A 159 5.22 6.93 -21.65
N LYS A 160 5.59 5.69 -21.27
CA LYS A 160 4.96 4.98 -20.16
C LYS A 160 5.28 5.62 -18.82
N PHE A 161 6.54 5.99 -18.61
CA PHE A 161 6.99 6.71 -17.42
C PHE A 161 6.26 8.04 -17.27
N ARG A 162 6.25 8.88 -18.35
CA ARG A 162 5.56 10.16 -18.37
C ARG A 162 4.05 10.01 -18.08
N PHE A 163 3.40 9.06 -18.71
CA PHE A 163 1.96 8.80 -18.47
C PHE A 163 1.69 8.49 -17.01
N ALA A 164 2.51 7.64 -16.37
CA ALA A 164 2.36 7.35 -14.94
C ALA A 164 2.48 8.60 -14.05
N LEU A 165 3.42 9.49 -14.36
CA LEU A 165 3.57 10.77 -13.65
C LEU A 165 2.34 11.67 -13.84
N GLU A 166 1.78 11.71 -15.05
CA GLU A 166 0.57 12.47 -15.37
C GLU A 166 -0.64 11.97 -14.58
N GLU A 167 -0.73 10.66 -14.30
CA GLU A 167 -1.75 10.06 -13.42
C GLU A 167 -1.45 10.20 -11.91
N GLY A 168 -0.31 10.82 -11.54
CA GLY A 168 0.09 11.05 -10.15
C GLY A 168 0.86 9.90 -9.50
N PHE A 169 1.34 8.92 -10.28
CA PHE A 169 2.08 7.75 -9.80
C PHE A 169 3.54 7.75 -10.25
N ALA A 170 4.41 7.21 -9.39
CA ALA A 170 5.79 6.91 -9.78
C ALA A 170 6.32 5.66 -9.08
N SER A 171 7.28 4.97 -9.71
CA SER A 171 8.21 4.08 -9.04
C SER A 171 9.51 4.83 -8.71
N HIS A 172 10.20 4.44 -7.63
CA HIS A 172 11.50 4.98 -7.25
C HIS A 172 12.41 3.87 -6.72
N HIS A 173 13.44 3.52 -7.48
CA HIS A 173 14.37 2.45 -7.12
C HIS A 173 15.70 2.57 -7.87
N ALA A 174 16.74 1.92 -7.36
CA ALA A 174 18.10 1.98 -7.91
C ALA A 174 18.25 1.41 -9.34
N GLY A 175 17.21 0.75 -9.89
CA GLY A 175 17.21 0.29 -11.29
C GLY A 175 16.85 1.38 -12.30
N MET A 176 16.36 2.53 -11.85
CA MET A 176 16.03 3.67 -12.71
C MET A 176 17.27 4.51 -13.00
N ILE A 177 17.32 5.16 -14.17
CA ILE A 177 18.36 6.15 -14.46
C ILE A 177 18.24 7.35 -13.52
N ALA A 178 19.36 8.02 -13.23
CA ALA A 178 19.41 9.13 -12.28
C ALA A 178 18.44 10.25 -12.64
N LEU A 179 18.32 10.60 -13.92
CA LEU A 179 17.40 11.64 -14.40
C LEU A 179 15.93 11.33 -14.02
N PHE A 180 15.48 10.10 -14.21
CA PHE A 180 14.09 9.72 -13.88
C PHE A 180 13.84 9.80 -12.37
N ARG A 181 14.80 9.37 -11.54
CA ARG A 181 14.68 9.52 -10.09
C ARG A 181 14.58 10.99 -9.68
N GLN A 182 15.41 11.86 -10.23
CA GLN A 182 15.36 13.31 -9.97
C GLN A 182 14.03 13.93 -10.40
N ILE A 183 13.46 13.49 -11.53
CA ILE A 183 12.13 13.93 -11.95
C ILE A 183 11.07 13.53 -10.92
N VAL A 184 11.08 12.26 -10.48
CA VAL A 184 10.14 11.77 -9.46
C VAL A 184 10.28 12.54 -8.16
N GLU A 185 11.50 12.71 -7.66
CA GLU A 185 11.80 13.45 -6.43
C GLU A 185 11.25 14.88 -6.51
N ARG A 186 11.58 15.62 -7.59
CA ARG A 186 11.08 16.99 -7.79
C ARG A 186 9.56 17.06 -7.84
N LEU A 187 8.90 16.17 -8.60
CA LEU A 187 7.44 16.18 -8.71
C LEU A 187 6.76 15.80 -7.39
N PHE A 188 7.37 14.92 -6.60
CA PHE A 188 6.87 14.56 -5.29
C PHE A 188 7.03 15.69 -4.27
N GLU A 189 8.18 16.38 -4.24
CA GLU A 189 8.40 17.58 -3.42
C GLU A 189 7.39 18.70 -3.74
N GLU A 190 7.04 18.86 -5.02
CA GLU A 190 6.04 19.84 -5.46
C GLU A 190 4.59 19.35 -5.24
N GLY A 191 4.39 18.15 -4.68
CA GLY A 191 3.07 17.56 -4.42
C GLY A 191 2.28 17.18 -5.66
N LEU A 192 2.94 17.09 -6.84
CA LEU A 192 2.32 16.74 -8.12
C LEU A 192 2.21 15.23 -8.30
N VAL A 193 3.25 14.46 -7.96
CA VAL A 193 3.15 13.01 -7.82
C VAL A 193 2.59 12.71 -6.44
N LYS A 194 1.47 12.00 -6.38
CA LYS A 194 0.72 11.75 -5.15
C LYS A 194 1.10 10.44 -4.48
N MET A 195 1.53 9.43 -5.26
CA MET A 195 1.94 8.13 -4.74
C MET A 195 3.24 7.66 -5.38
N VAL A 196 4.26 7.41 -4.54
CA VAL A 196 5.53 6.84 -4.98
C VAL A 196 5.68 5.43 -4.40
N PHE A 197 5.91 4.45 -5.27
CA PHE A 197 6.28 3.09 -4.87
C PHE A 197 7.81 2.96 -4.87
N ALA A 198 8.41 2.74 -3.69
CA ALA A 198 9.86 2.81 -3.52
C ALA A 198 10.44 1.56 -2.85
N THR A 199 11.69 1.21 -3.21
CA THR A 199 12.45 0.14 -2.54
C THR A 199 13.22 0.64 -1.33
N GLU A 200 13.50 1.93 -1.27
CA GLU A 200 14.30 2.62 -0.25
C GLU A 200 13.76 4.04 -0.04
N THR A 201 14.23 4.73 0.98
CA THR A 201 13.83 6.10 1.25
C THR A 201 14.23 7.02 0.09
N LEU A 202 13.33 7.93 -0.30
CA LEU A 202 13.66 9.05 -1.18
C LEU A 202 14.61 9.98 -0.41
N ALA A 203 15.70 10.39 -1.06
CA ALA A 203 16.54 11.47 -0.57
C ALA A 203 15.85 12.80 -0.94
N LEU A 204 14.98 13.26 -0.05
CA LEU A 204 14.32 14.56 -0.15
C LEU A 204 15.16 15.61 0.60
#